data_72fa89fd198f301b6a69c1f6213812c8
#
_entry.id   72fa89fd198f301b6a69c1f6213812c8
#
_cell.length_a   1.000
_cell.length_b   1.000
_cell.length_c   1.000
_cell.angle_alpha   90.00
_cell.angle_beta   90.00
_cell.angle_gamma   90.00
#
_symmetry.space_group_name_H-M   'P 1'
#
loop_
_entity.id
_entity.type
_entity.pdbx_description
1 polymer ?
#
loop_
_entity_poly.entity_id
_entity_poly.type
_entity_poly.pdbx_seq_one_letter_code
_entity_poly.pdbx_strand_id
1 'polypeptide(L)'
;MRKIIILPFAEQDIRDSAIHYAEKEEGLEKQFLAILNQAFLLISANPLSFPLVKIPIRKFVIKNFPFNLYYIIEDDIIYILAVFHNKRDPQVWKTRKLR
;
A
#
# COMPACT_ATOMS: atom_id res chain seq x y z
N MET A 1 13.59 0.07 -12.81
CA MET A 1 12.59 0.00 -11.73
C MET A 1 13.21 0.44 -10.42
N ARG A 2 12.47 1.15 -9.62
CA ARG A 2 12.96 1.63 -8.34
C ARG A 2 12.74 0.60 -7.24
N LYS A 3 13.64 0.60 -6.26
CA LYS A 3 13.53 -0.27 -5.10
C LYS A 3 12.33 0.13 -4.25
N ILE A 4 11.60 -0.86 -3.72
CA ILE A 4 10.49 -0.64 -2.81
C ILE A 4 10.87 -1.15 -1.42
N ILE A 5 10.62 -0.33 -0.41
CA ILE A 5 10.74 -0.71 0.99
C ILE A 5 9.37 -0.57 1.63
N ILE A 6 8.88 -1.64 2.24
CA ILE A 6 7.60 -1.62 2.96
C ILE A 6 7.91 -1.28 4.41
N LEU A 7 7.38 -0.14 4.87
CA LEU A 7 7.63 0.29 6.24
C LEU A 7 6.86 -0.58 7.24
N PRO A 8 7.32 -0.66 8.50
CA PRO A 8 6.73 -1.58 9.49
C PRO A 8 5.22 -1.45 9.67
N PHE A 9 4.68 -0.24 9.72
CA PHE A 9 3.23 -0.07 9.85
C PHE A 9 2.48 -0.59 8.63
N ALA A 10 3.03 -0.36 7.43
CA ALA A 10 2.42 -0.87 6.21
C ALA A 10 2.49 -2.40 6.16
N GLU A 11 3.60 -2.96 6.60
CA GLU A 11 3.74 -4.42 6.69
C GLU A 11 2.70 -5.02 7.62
N GLN A 12 2.46 -4.38 8.77
CA GLN A 12 1.42 -4.82 9.70
C GLN A 12 0.02 -4.69 9.08
N ASP A 13 -0.23 -3.60 8.35
CA ASP A 13 -1.50 -3.43 7.61
C ASP A 13 -1.75 -4.61 6.67
N ILE A 14 -0.72 -5.04 5.96
CA ILE A 14 -0.82 -6.15 5.01
C ILE A 14 -1.11 -7.46 5.75
N ARG A 15 -0.38 -7.73 6.83
CA ARG A 15 -0.59 -8.95 7.61
C ARG A 15 -2.00 -9.02 8.18
N ASP A 16 -2.47 -7.94 8.78
CA ASP A 16 -3.81 -7.90 9.37
C ASP A 16 -4.90 -8.13 8.31
N SER A 17 -4.73 -7.52 7.15
CA SER A 17 -5.69 -7.67 6.05
C SER A 17 -5.66 -9.09 5.48
N ALA A 18 -4.47 -9.67 5.34
CA ALA A 18 -4.34 -11.04 4.84
C ALA A 18 -5.00 -12.03 5.79
N ILE A 19 -4.82 -11.87 7.10
CA ILE A 19 -5.47 -12.72 8.11
C ILE A 19 -6.99 -12.60 8.00
N HIS A 20 -7.49 -11.38 7.88
CA HIS A 20 -8.93 -11.14 7.72
C HIS A 20 -9.49 -11.87 6.50
N TYR A 21 -8.81 -11.82 5.37
CA TYR A 21 -9.28 -12.49 4.16
C TYR A 21 -9.13 -14.00 4.24
N ALA A 22 -8.08 -14.49 4.89
CA ALA A 22 -7.91 -15.94 5.09
C ALA A 22 -9.06 -16.53 5.91
N GLU A 23 -9.51 -15.79 6.92
CA GLU A 23 -10.64 -16.21 7.76
C GLU A 23 -11.98 -16.10 7.05
N LYS A 24 -12.09 -15.18 6.11
CA LYS A 24 -13.34 -14.92 5.40
C LYS A 24 -13.64 -15.98 4.33
N GLU A 25 -12.62 -16.38 3.58
CA GLU A 25 -12.79 -17.35 2.50
C GLU A 25 -11.45 -17.99 2.15
N GLU A 26 -11.46 -19.31 1.98
CA GLU A 26 -10.26 -20.03 1.61
C GLU A 26 -9.66 -19.49 0.31
N GLY A 27 -8.37 -19.16 0.34
CA GLY A 27 -7.64 -18.68 -0.82
C GLY A 27 -7.77 -17.18 -1.10
N LEU A 28 -8.66 -16.48 -0.40
CA LEU A 28 -8.88 -15.05 -0.67
C LEU A 28 -7.65 -14.21 -0.32
N GLU A 29 -6.92 -14.57 0.73
CA GLU A 29 -5.68 -13.89 1.10
C GLU A 29 -4.62 -13.98 0.01
N LYS A 30 -4.59 -15.11 -0.72
CA LYS A 30 -3.64 -15.29 -1.82
C LYS A 30 -3.96 -14.35 -2.97
N GLN A 31 -5.24 -14.17 -3.27
CA GLN A 31 -5.67 -13.21 -4.29
C GLN A 31 -5.32 -11.79 -3.90
N PHE A 32 -5.56 -11.43 -2.65
CA PHE A 32 -5.22 -10.11 -2.12
C PHE A 32 -3.71 -9.83 -2.23
N LEU A 33 -2.89 -10.79 -1.79
CA LEU A 33 -1.43 -10.62 -1.85
C LEU A 33 -0.90 -10.55 -3.29
N ALA A 34 -1.51 -11.31 -4.21
CA ALA A 34 -1.13 -11.25 -5.62
C ALA A 34 -1.44 -9.88 -6.22
N ILE A 35 -2.58 -9.30 -5.89
CA ILE A 35 -2.97 -7.98 -6.37
C ILE A 35 -2.07 -6.90 -5.77
N LEU A 36 -1.71 -7.03 -4.50
CA LEU A 36 -0.73 -6.13 -3.88
C LEU A 36 0.61 -6.18 -4.61
N ASN A 37 1.07 -7.39 -4.94
CA ASN A 37 2.34 -7.52 -5.64
C ASN A 37 2.31 -6.85 -7.00
N GLN A 38 1.21 -6.98 -7.73
CA GLN A 38 1.03 -6.28 -9.00
C GLN A 38 1.06 -4.76 -8.82
N ALA A 39 0.41 -4.27 -7.75
CA ALA A 39 0.42 -2.85 -7.44
C ALA A 39 1.84 -2.35 -7.19
N PHE A 40 2.65 -3.10 -6.43
CA PHE A 40 4.04 -2.74 -6.18
C PHE A 40 4.85 -2.68 -7.47
N LEU A 41 4.63 -3.62 -8.39
CA LEU A 41 5.31 -3.60 -9.68
C LEU A 41 4.95 -2.36 -10.50
N LEU A 42 3.67 -2.00 -10.52
CA LEU A 42 3.21 -0.80 -11.23
C LEU A 42 3.80 0.47 -10.62
N ILE A 43 3.80 0.57 -9.30
CA ILE A 43 4.37 1.72 -8.61
C ILE A 43 5.88 1.81 -8.87
N SER A 44 6.58 0.69 -8.82
CA SER A 44 8.03 0.64 -9.06
C SER A 44 8.39 1.10 -10.47
N ALA A 45 7.56 0.73 -11.45
CA ALA A 45 7.80 1.11 -12.84
C ALA A 45 7.41 2.57 -13.13
N ASN A 46 6.37 3.10 -12.46
CA ASN A 46 5.80 4.42 -12.78
C ASN A 46 5.47 5.22 -11.51
N PRO A 47 6.45 5.47 -10.63
CA PRO A 47 6.14 6.04 -9.31
C PRO A 47 5.56 7.46 -9.35
N LEU A 48 5.83 8.21 -10.41
CA LEU A 48 5.35 9.58 -10.54
C LEU A 48 3.98 9.68 -11.22
N SER A 49 3.42 8.55 -11.69
CA SER A 49 2.16 8.54 -12.42
C SER A 49 0.92 8.59 -11.53
N PHE A 50 1.07 8.35 -10.24
CA PHE A 50 -0.07 8.29 -9.34
C PHE A 50 -0.19 9.58 -8.53
N PRO A 51 -1.43 10.00 -8.19
CA PRO A 51 -1.65 11.35 -7.67
C PRO A 51 -1.09 11.59 -6.28
N LEU A 52 -0.66 12.82 -6.06
CA LEU A 52 -0.33 13.31 -4.72
C LEU A 52 -1.63 13.57 -3.96
N VAL A 53 -1.71 13.09 -2.73
CA VAL A 53 -2.84 13.41 -1.84
C VAL A 53 -2.44 14.48 -0.83
N LYS A 54 -1.18 14.50 -0.46
CA LYS A 54 -0.56 15.56 0.33
C LYS A 54 0.94 15.43 0.12
N ILE A 55 1.58 16.47 -0.38
CA ILE A 55 3.03 16.42 -0.65
C ILE A 55 3.78 15.98 0.61
N PRO A 56 4.64 14.96 0.54
CA PRO A 56 5.07 14.20 -0.64
C PRO A 56 4.35 12.86 -0.86
N ILE A 57 3.19 12.65 -0.27
CA ILE A 57 2.49 11.37 -0.23
C ILE A 57 1.63 11.17 -1.46
N ARG A 58 1.81 10.01 -2.12
CA ARG A 58 1.02 9.58 -3.27
C ARG A 58 0.10 8.43 -2.89
N LYS A 59 -0.98 8.30 -3.65
CA LYS A 59 -2.01 7.30 -3.42
C LYS A 59 -2.17 6.42 -4.66
N PHE A 60 -2.18 5.11 -4.46
CA PHE A 60 -2.50 4.13 -5.49
C PHE A 60 -3.77 3.39 -5.09
N VAL A 61 -4.79 3.44 -5.95
CA VAL A 61 -6.06 2.74 -5.71
C VAL A 61 -5.94 1.29 -6.19
N ILE A 62 -6.19 0.33 -5.30
CA ILE A 62 -6.16 -1.08 -5.65
C ILE A 62 -7.51 -1.48 -6.23
N LYS A 63 -7.48 -2.18 -7.37
CA LYS A 63 -8.69 -2.72 -7.99
C LYS A 63 -9.02 -4.08 -7.39
N ASN A 64 -10.31 -4.43 -7.38
CA ASN A 64 -10.84 -5.72 -6.92
C ASN A 64 -10.83 -5.92 -5.41
N PHE A 65 -10.11 -5.10 -4.67
CA PHE A 65 -10.14 -5.06 -3.20
C PHE A 65 -10.26 -3.62 -2.78
N PRO A 66 -11.04 -3.32 -1.75
CA PRO A 66 -11.30 -1.92 -1.36
C PRO A 66 -10.17 -1.34 -0.52
N PHE A 67 -8.97 -1.26 -1.11
CA PHE A 67 -7.78 -0.77 -0.43
C PHE A 67 -7.07 0.30 -1.23
N ASN A 68 -6.35 1.15 -0.54
CA ASN A 68 -5.45 2.14 -1.12
C ASN A 68 -4.06 1.98 -0.53
N LEU A 69 -3.06 2.14 -1.38
CA LEU A 69 -1.66 2.21 -0.96
C LEU A 69 -1.25 3.67 -0.89
N TYR A 70 -0.49 4.00 0.14
CA TYR A 70 0.12 5.34 0.28
C TYR A 70 1.62 5.18 0.30
N TYR A 71 2.32 5.99 -0.49
CA TYR A 71 3.77 5.87 -0.60
C TYR A 71 4.42 7.23 -0.84
N ILE A 72 5.73 7.27 -0.58
CA ILE A 72 6.57 8.42 -0.88
C ILE A 72 7.78 7.95 -1.70
N ILE A 73 8.38 8.89 -2.41
CA ILE A 73 9.61 8.64 -3.16
C ILE A 73 10.69 9.49 -2.51
N GLU A 74 11.80 8.85 -2.13
CA GLU A 74 12.93 9.54 -1.54
C GLU A 74 14.22 8.85 -1.97
N ASP A 75 15.13 9.62 -2.58
CA ASP A 75 16.43 9.10 -3.02
C ASP A 75 16.33 7.85 -3.89
N ASP A 76 15.43 7.87 -4.88
CA ASP A 76 15.20 6.75 -5.80
C ASP A 76 14.61 5.51 -5.12
N ILE A 77 14.20 5.61 -3.88
CA ILE A 77 13.56 4.51 -3.16
C ILE A 77 12.10 4.89 -2.93
N ILE A 78 11.23 3.90 -3.10
CA ILE A 78 9.79 4.05 -2.82
C ILE A 78 9.53 3.42 -1.47
N TYR A 79 9.00 4.21 -0.55
CA TYR A 79 8.62 3.72 0.78
C TYR A 79 7.11 3.57 0.84
N ILE A 80 6.65 2.35 1.09
CA ILE A 80 5.22 2.09 1.28
C ILE A 80 4.88 2.46 2.72
N LEU A 81 4.05 3.48 2.86
CA LEU A 81 3.70 4.08 4.14
C LEU A 81 2.51 3.39 4.78
N ALA A 82 1.51 3.02 3.98
CA ALA A 82 0.26 2.46 4.49
C ALA A 82 -0.47 1.67 3.43
N VAL A 83 -1.24 0.66 3.88
CA VAL A 83 -2.17 -0.11 3.06
C VAL A 83 -3.51 -0.08 3.80
N PHE A 84 -4.39 0.84 3.42
CA PHE A 84 -5.62 1.11 4.15
C PHE A 84 -6.86 0.66 3.40
N HIS A 85 -7.76 -0.01 4.11
CA HIS A 85 -9.11 -0.23 3.62
C HIS A 85 -9.78 1.13 3.35
N ASN A 86 -10.64 1.18 2.33
CA ASN A 86 -11.33 2.42 1.94
C ASN A 86 -12.14 3.05 3.07
N LYS A 87 -12.63 2.24 4.02
CA LYS A 87 -13.41 2.73 5.15
C LYS A 87 -12.57 3.29 6.28
N ARG A 88 -11.25 3.05 6.26
CA ARG A 88 -10.36 3.57 7.29
C ARG A 88 -10.11 5.07 7.05
N ASP A 89 -10.08 5.84 8.12
CA ASP A 89 -9.79 7.27 8.04
C ASP A 89 -8.40 7.46 7.43
N PRO A 90 -8.29 8.11 6.26
CA PRO A 90 -6.99 8.31 5.62
C PRO A 90 -6.08 9.25 6.41
N GLN A 91 -6.61 9.98 7.39
CA GLN A 91 -5.80 10.87 8.21
C GLN A 91 -4.79 10.12 9.08
N VAL A 92 -5.01 8.84 9.32
CA VAL A 92 -4.12 8.03 10.15
C VAL A 92 -2.68 8.02 9.65
N TRP A 93 -2.46 8.04 8.33
CA TRP A 93 -1.10 8.06 7.80
C TRP A 93 -0.33 9.32 8.16
N LYS A 94 -1.02 10.40 8.49
CA LYS A 94 -0.37 11.67 8.87
C LYS A 94 0.42 11.56 10.17
N THR A 95 0.05 10.61 11.02
CA THR A 95 0.73 10.41 12.30
C THR A 95 1.85 9.38 12.22
N ARG A 96 2.01 8.71 11.09
CA ARG A 96 3.04 7.70 10.91
C ARG A 96 4.37 8.35 10.60
N LYS A 97 5.42 7.84 11.26
CA LYS A 97 6.78 8.25 10.94
C LYS A 97 7.20 7.60 9.62
N LEU A 98 7.91 8.35 8.80
CA LEU A 98 8.33 7.88 7.49
C LEU A 98 9.42 6.81 7.56
N ARG A 99 10.16 6.75 8.65
CA ARG A 99 11.21 5.74 8.83
C ARG A 99 11.50 5.46 10.27
#